data_a246d1ea269a903eeb701762a5123b35
#
_entry.id   a246d1ea269a903eeb701762a5123b35
#
_cell.length_a   1.000
_cell.length_b   1.000
_cell.length_c   1.000
_cell.angle_alpha   90.00
_cell.angle_beta   90.00
_cell.angle_gamma   90.00
#
_symmetry.space_group_name_H-M   'P 1'
#
loop_
_entity.id
_entity.type
_entity.pdbx_description
1 polymer ?
#
loop_
_entity_poly.entity_id
_entity_poly.type
_entity_poly.pdbx_seq_one_letter_code
_entity_poly.pdbx_strand_id
1 'polypeptide(L)'
;MEKIDSKICLRCLYDKGIVTFSKKRNPFNHPSVMYRKKDVLKAGNYSDVRYMQDYYLWVDMLIAGMKGYNIQEPLVWMRADSNLFKRRSGKIYVEIQVNLFKKMYKAGYVTYPQYLKSSAIRVCSASAPNWLRQFMFKKVLRK
;
A
#
# COMPACT_ATOMS: atom_id res chain seq x y z
N MET A 1 -29.05 -0.59 7.62
CA MET A 1 -27.69 -1.18 7.63
C MET A 1 -27.33 -1.45 6.19
N GLU A 2 -26.63 -0.50 5.56
CA GLU A 2 -26.24 -0.61 4.15
C GLU A 2 -25.25 -1.78 4.00
N LYS A 3 -25.63 -2.76 3.17
CA LYS A 3 -24.71 -3.82 2.74
C LYS A 3 -23.60 -3.16 1.95
N ILE A 4 -22.44 -2.98 2.57
CA ILE A 4 -21.22 -2.58 1.86
C ILE A 4 -20.82 -3.78 1.02
N ASP A 5 -20.98 -3.62 -0.28
CA ASP A 5 -20.57 -4.61 -1.28
C ASP A 5 -19.05 -4.79 -1.18
N SER A 6 -18.63 -5.69 -0.31
CA SER A 6 -17.24 -6.03 -0.06
C SER A 6 -16.73 -6.87 -1.23
N LYS A 7 -16.41 -6.22 -2.36
CA LYS A 7 -15.61 -6.88 -3.40
C LYS A 7 -14.30 -7.31 -2.76
N ILE A 8 -14.16 -8.60 -2.56
CA ILE A 8 -12.97 -9.26 -2.05
C ILE A 8 -11.81 -8.89 -2.99
N CYS A 9 -10.92 -8.03 -2.53
CA CYS A 9 -9.71 -7.75 -3.28
C CYS A 9 -8.75 -8.92 -3.04
N LEU A 10 -8.85 -9.95 -3.86
CA LEU A 10 -7.91 -11.06 -3.88
C LEU A 10 -6.54 -10.50 -4.32
N ARG A 11 -5.70 -10.19 -3.38
CA ARG A 11 -4.33 -9.72 -3.64
C ARG A 11 -3.44 -10.92 -3.98
N CYS A 12 -2.34 -10.64 -4.69
CA CYS A 12 -1.39 -11.68 -5.11
C CYS A 12 -1.08 -12.71 -4.02
N LEU A 13 -1.20 -14.00 -4.36
CA LEU A 13 -1.14 -15.15 -3.45
C LEU A 13 0.23 -15.40 -2.85
N TYR A 14 1.30 -15.34 -3.65
CA TYR A 14 2.63 -15.86 -3.31
C TYR A 14 3.73 -14.83 -3.41
N ASP A 15 4.89 -15.11 -2.81
CA ASP A 15 6.06 -14.26 -2.70
C ASP A 15 6.38 -13.40 -3.92
N LYS A 16 6.56 -14.00 -5.11
CA LYS A 16 6.89 -13.25 -6.33
C LYS A 16 5.78 -12.27 -6.73
N GLY A 17 4.53 -12.68 -6.60
CA GLY A 17 3.38 -11.83 -6.85
C GLY A 17 3.26 -10.70 -5.81
N ILE A 18 3.46 -11.01 -4.54
CA ILE A 18 3.47 -10.03 -3.44
C ILE A 18 4.58 -8.99 -3.64
N VAL A 19 5.81 -9.43 -3.96
CA VAL A 19 6.94 -8.55 -4.26
C VAL A 19 6.62 -7.65 -5.46
N THR A 20 6.10 -8.20 -6.55
CA THR A 20 5.74 -7.41 -7.74
C THR A 20 4.63 -6.41 -7.44
N PHE A 21 3.62 -6.80 -6.67
CA PHE A 21 2.52 -5.95 -6.27
C PHE A 21 2.97 -4.85 -5.31
N SER A 22 3.86 -5.17 -4.37
CA SER A 22 4.40 -4.21 -3.39
C SER A 22 5.20 -3.07 -4.03
N LYS A 23 5.74 -3.27 -5.23
CA LYS A 23 6.39 -2.21 -6.02
C LYS A 23 5.42 -1.15 -6.57
N LYS A 24 4.12 -1.37 -6.43
CA LYS A 24 3.06 -0.47 -6.92
C LYS A 24 2.10 -0.04 -5.83
N ARG A 25 1.77 -0.94 -4.90
CA ARG A 25 0.72 -0.76 -3.89
C ARG A 25 1.04 -1.58 -2.65
N ASN A 26 0.43 -1.17 -1.51
CA ASN A 26 0.52 -1.94 -0.26
C ASN A 26 0.02 -3.39 -0.48
N PRO A 27 0.87 -4.41 -0.27
CA PRO A 27 0.54 -5.80 -0.56
C PRO A 27 -0.36 -6.46 0.49
N PHE A 28 -0.45 -5.90 1.70
CA PHE A 28 -1.21 -6.45 2.81
C PHE A 28 -2.23 -5.46 3.38
N ASN A 29 -3.27 -5.97 4.02
CA ASN A 29 -4.22 -5.16 4.79
C ASN A 29 -3.82 -5.18 6.26
N HIS A 30 -3.35 -4.07 6.79
CA HIS A 30 -2.83 -3.96 8.15
C HIS A 30 -3.73 -4.62 9.22
N PRO A 31 -5.05 -4.40 9.26
CA PRO A 31 -5.90 -4.97 10.31
C PRO A 31 -6.07 -6.50 10.25
N SER A 32 -5.57 -7.16 9.21
CA SER A 32 -5.70 -8.61 9.04
C SER A 32 -4.36 -9.34 8.91
N VAL A 33 -3.25 -8.67 9.25
CA VAL A 33 -1.92 -9.27 9.12
C VAL A 33 -1.50 -9.98 10.39
N MET A 34 -0.95 -11.18 10.23
CA MET A 34 -0.19 -11.89 11.26
C MET A 34 1.27 -11.95 10.84
N TYR A 35 2.17 -11.66 11.76
CA TYR A 35 3.62 -11.68 11.52
C TYR A 35 4.39 -12.17 12.75
N ARG A 36 5.61 -12.60 12.53
CA ARG A 36 6.53 -12.95 13.62
C ARG A 36 7.18 -11.69 14.17
N LYS A 37 7.05 -11.42 15.46
CA LYS A 37 7.64 -10.24 16.13
C LYS A 37 9.14 -10.10 15.83
N LYS A 38 9.89 -11.20 15.87
CA LYS A 38 11.33 -11.20 15.58
C LYS A 38 11.67 -10.68 14.17
N ASP A 39 10.82 -10.98 13.19
CA ASP A 39 11.03 -10.56 11.80
C ASP A 39 10.75 -9.06 11.63
N VAL A 40 9.74 -8.54 12.29
CA VAL A 40 9.46 -7.10 12.35
C VAL A 40 10.64 -6.34 12.99
N LEU A 41 11.14 -6.82 14.11
CA LEU A 41 12.30 -6.19 14.78
C LEU A 41 13.56 -6.25 13.90
N LYS A 42 13.79 -7.38 13.23
CA LYS A 42 14.92 -7.54 12.28
C LYS A 42 14.80 -6.59 11.07
N ALA A 43 13.60 -6.28 10.62
CA ALA A 43 13.36 -5.33 9.53
C ALA A 43 13.47 -3.86 9.95
N GLY A 44 13.72 -3.56 11.23
CA GLY A 44 13.87 -2.21 11.74
C GLY A 44 12.62 -1.63 12.39
N ASN A 45 11.57 -2.47 12.59
CA ASN A 45 10.31 -2.08 13.21
C ASN A 45 9.51 -1.05 12.39
N TYR A 46 8.43 -0.48 12.95
CA TYR A 46 7.64 0.56 12.32
C TYR A 46 8.41 1.87 12.19
N SER A 47 8.42 2.44 11.00
CA SER A 47 9.00 3.77 10.76
C SER A 47 8.13 4.85 11.43
N ASP A 48 8.77 5.88 11.98
CA ASP A 48 8.09 7.05 12.53
C ASP A 48 7.62 7.98 11.39
N VAL A 49 6.56 7.57 10.71
CA VAL A 49 5.89 8.35 9.68
C VAL A 49 4.41 8.47 10.01
N ARG A 50 3.82 9.62 9.73
CA ARG A 50 2.42 9.91 10.09
C ARG A 50 1.40 8.99 9.42
N TYR A 51 1.70 8.49 8.22
CA TYR A 51 0.81 7.64 7.40
C TYR A 51 1.61 6.52 6.75
N MET A 52 0.94 5.40 6.44
CA MET A 52 1.51 4.29 5.67
C MET A 52 2.65 3.55 6.38
N GLN A 53 2.74 3.63 7.71
CA GLN A 53 3.74 2.93 8.53
C GLN A 53 3.77 1.42 8.21
N ASP A 54 2.60 0.86 7.97
CA ASP A 54 2.40 -0.53 7.56
C ASP A 54 3.07 -0.83 6.22
N TYR A 55 2.91 0.03 5.22
CA TYR A 55 3.50 -0.20 3.92
C TYR A 55 5.03 -0.05 3.96
N TYR A 56 5.57 0.89 4.74
CA TYR A 56 7.01 1.00 4.98
C TYR A 56 7.55 -0.30 5.58
N LEU A 57 6.91 -0.81 6.63
CA LEU A 57 7.31 -2.05 7.28
C LEU A 57 7.30 -3.25 6.33
N TRP A 58 6.21 -3.43 5.55
CA TRP A 58 6.12 -4.56 4.61
C TRP A 58 7.19 -4.49 3.53
N VAL A 59 7.52 -3.30 3.05
CA VAL A 59 8.60 -3.11 2.09
C VAL A 59 9.95 -3.48 2.72
N ASP A 60 10.23 -3.05 3.93
CA ASP A 60 11.47 -3.37 4.63
C ASP A 60 11.61 -4.88 4.88
N MET A 61 10.54 -5.54 5.29
CA MET A 61 10.51 -6.99 5.46
C MET A 61 10.75 -7.74 4.13
N LEU A 62 10.14 -7.28 3.03
CA LEU A 62 10.31 -7.88 1.71
C LEU A 62 11.73 -7.64 1.14
N ILE A 63 12.31 -6.47 1.36
CA ILE A 63 13.71 -6.16 1.01
C ILE A 63 14.68 -7.05 1.81
N ALA A 64 14.37 -7.33 3.08
CA ALA A 64 15.12 -8.24 3.91
C ALA A 64 14.94 -9.74 3.55
N GLY A 65 14.21 -10.05 2.46
CA GLY A 65 14.00 -11.40 1.96
C GLY A 65 12.93 -12.20 2.71
N MET A 66 12.12 -11.55 3.54
CA MET A 66 11.02 -12.22 4.23
C MET A 66 9.88 -12.52 3.26
N LYS A 67 9.24 -13.66 3.48
CA LYS A 67 8.16 -14.17 2.62
C LYS A 67 6.80 -13.84 3.20
N GLY A 68 5.84 -13.54 2.33
CA GLY A 68 4.47 -13.26 2.70
C GLY A 68 3.46 -14.10 1.92
N TYR A 69 2.28 -14.27 2.50
CA TYR A 69 1.16 -14.98 1.89
C TYR A 69 -0.15 -14.25 2.18
N ASN A 70 -1.02 -14.14 1.20
CA ASN A 70 -2.37 -13.63 1.36
C ASN A 70 -3.37 -14.81 1.28
N ILE A 71 -4.06 -15.09 2.38
CA ILE A 71 -5.15 -16.08 2.41
C ILE A 71 -6.27 -15.61 1.48
N GLN A 72 -6.75 -16.50 0.61
CA GLN A 72 -7.73 -16.17 -0.43
C GLN A 72 -9.18 -16.35 0.06
N GLU A 73 -9.39 -16.14 1.35
CA GLU A 73 -10.69 -16.21 1.99
C GLU A 73 -11.01 -14.87 2.67
N PRO A 74 -12.27 -14.43 2.69
CA PRO A 74 -12.68 -13.20 3.36
C PRO A 74 -12.78 -13.44 4.87
N LEU A 75 -11.69 -13.26 5.59
CA LEU A 75 -11.63 -13.50 7.04
C LEU A 75 -11.95 -12.27 7.89
N VAL A 76 -11.96 -11.07 7.29
CA VAL A 76 -12.13 -9.80 8.03
C VAL A 76 -13.14 -8.90 7.34
N TRP A 77 -14.13 -8.43 8.10
CA TRP A 77 -15.08 -7.41 7.69
C TRP A 77 -14.58 -6.04 8.14
N MET A 78 -14.43 -5.12 7.22
CA MET A 78 -13.97 -3.76 7.51
C MET A 78 -15.05 -2.73 7.18
N ARG A 79 -15.34 -1.84 8.13
CA ARG A 79 -16.23 -0.70 7.90
C ARG A 79 -15.52 0.32 7.02
N ALA A 80 -16.06 0.61 5.86
CA ALA A 80 -15.59 1.68 4.99
C ALA A 80 -16.53 2.89 5.12
N ASP A 81 -16.01 3.99 5.63
CA ASP A 81 -16.73 5.26 5.70
C ASP A 81 -16.17 6.29 4.70
N SER A 82 -16.92 7.37 4.46
CA SER A 82 -16.50 8.46 3.57
C SER A 82 -15.23 9.18 4.04
N ASN A 83 -14.91 9.10 5.34
CA ASN A 83 -13.73 9.74 5.92
C ASN A 83 -12.42 9.00 5.58
N LEU A 84 -12.53 7.73 5.16
CA LEU A 84 -11.37 6.95 4.72
C LEU A 84 -10.64 7.64 3.55
N PHE A 85 -11.38 8.23 2.64
CA PHE A 85 -10.81 8.96 1.48
C PHE A 85 -10.21 10.30 1.85
N LYS A 86 -10.83 11.03 2.78
CA LYS A 86 -10.30 12.31 3.29
C LYS A 86 -8.94 12.13 3.97
N ARG A 87 -8.79 11.09 4.78
CA ARG A 87 -7.52 10.76 5.49
C ARG A 87 -6.36 10.37 4.56
N ARG A 88 -6.67 9.93 3.33
CA ARG A 88 -5.68 9.49 2.33
C ARG A 88 -5.43 10.56 1.25
N SER A 89 -5.62 11.82 1.60
CA SER A 89 -5.41 12.96 0.71
C SER A 89 -4.52 14.01 1.36
N GLY A 90 -4.01 14.95 0.55
CA GLY A 90 -3.21 16.07 1.02
C GLY A 90 -1.71 15.93 0.72
N LYS A 91 -1.04 17.06 0.79
CA LYS A 91 0.37 17.24 0.41
C LYS A 91 1.31 16.30 1.18
N ILE A 92 1.13 16.24 2.50
CA ILE A 92 1.93 15.37 3.40
C ILE A 92 1.77 13.89 3.03
N TYR A 93 0.56 13.45 2.69
CA TYR A 93 0.31 12.06 2.32
C TYR A 93 1.04 11.67 1.03
N VAL A 94 1.07 12.57 0.04
CA VAL A 94 1.79 12.36 -1.22
C VAL A 94 3.30 12.35 -0.99
N GLU A 95 3.80 13.27 -0.20
CA GLU A 95 5.22 13.34 0.16
C GLU A 95 5.72 12.04 0.80
N ILE A 96 4.97 11.52 1.77
CA ILE A 96 5.27 10.23 2.41
C ILE A 96 5.29 9.10 1.38
N GLN A 97 4.36 9.08 0.43
CA GLN A 97 4.35 8.08 -0.65
C GLN A 97 5.58 8.20 -1.55
N VAL A 98 5.93 9.42 -1.99
CA VAL A 98 7.10 9.65 -2.84
C VAL A 98 8.38 9.25 -2.10
N ASN A 99 8.49 9.56 -0.82
CA ASN A 99 9.62 9.18 0.02
C ASN A 99 9.74 7.65 0.16
N LEU A 100 8.62 6.92 0.26
CA LEU A 100 8.63 5.46 0.25
C LEU A 100 9.20 4.90 -1.06
N PHE A 101 8.78 5.42 -2.23
CA PHE A 101 9.31 4.98 -3.52
C PHE A 101 10.77 5.38 -3.72
N LYS A 102 11.19 6.52 -3.20
CA LYS A 102 12.60 6.94 -3.15
C LYS A 102 13.44 5.97 -2.30
N LYS A 103 12.91 5.54 -1.15
CA LYS A 103 13.53 4.52 -0.30
C LYS A 103 13.67 3.18 -1.04
N MET A 104 12.59 2.72 -1.69
CA MET A 104 12.61 1.51 -2.52
C MET A 104 13.67 1.57 -3.64
N TYR A 105 13.80 2.72 -4.29
CA TYR A 105 14.80 2.92 -5.35
C TYR A 105 16.22 2.87 -4.78
N LYS A 106 16.48 3.57 -3.67
CA LYS A 106 17.80 3.55 -3.00
C LYS A 106 18.21 2.14 -2.54
N ALA A 107 17.24 1.33 -2.16
CA ALA A 107 17.46 -0.07 -1.78
C ALA A 107 17.58 -1.04 -2.99
N GLY A 108 17.54 -0.56 -4.23
CA GLY A 108 17.55 -1.40 -5.42
C GLY A 108 16.27 -2.24 -5.63
N TYR A 109 15.23 -1.99 -4.85
CA TYR A 109 13.98 -2.76 -4.89
C TYR A 109 13.10 -2.42 -6.08
N VAL A 110 13.16 -1.17 -6.55
CA VAL A 110 12.53 -0.70 -7.79
C VAL A 110 13.57 -0.01 -8.68
N THR A 111 13.35 -0.05 -10.00
CA THR A 111 14.18 0.67 -10.97
C THR A 111 13.86 2.17 -10.98
N TYR A 112 14.76 3.00 -11.50
CA TYR A 112 14.54 4.45 -11.62
C TYR A 112 13.27 4.81 -12.42
N PRO A 113 12.97 4.19 -13.58
CA PRO A 113 11.70 4.44 -14.29
C PRO A 113 10.47 4.05 -13.47
N GLN A 114 10.53 2.96 -12.68
CA GLN A 114 9.44 2.56 -11.80
C GLN A 114 9.22 3.57 -10.67
N TYR A 115 10.29 4.08 -10.08
CA TYR A 115 10.24 5.15 -9.09
C TYR A 115 9.59 6.42 -9.66
N LEU A 116 10.07 6.91 -10.82
CA LEU A 116 9.53 8.11 -11.45
C LEU A 116 8.05 7.96 -11.80
N LYS A 117 7.68 6.86 -12.49
CA LYS A 117 6.29 6.56 -12.84
C LYS A 117 5.38 6.53 -11.64
N SER A 118 5.81 5.84 -10.57
CA SER A 118 5.02 5.71 -9.36
C SER A 118 4.86 7.05 -8.63
N SER A 119 5.90 7.87 -8.59
CA SER A 119 5.87 9.19 -7.98
C SER A 119 4.99 10.17 -8.79
N ALA A 120 5.14 10.19 -10.11
CA ALA A 120 4.35 11.04 -11.00
C ALA A 120 2.84 10.74 -10.88
N ILE A 121 2.44 9.46 -10.91
CA ILE A 121 1.04 9.07 -10.73
C ILE A 121 0.47 9.60 -9.41
N ARG A 122 1.24 9.60 -8.33
CA ARG A 122 0.79 10.06 -7.01
C ARG A 122 0.68 11.58 -6.94
N VAL A 123 1.65 12.29 -7.48
CA VAL A 123 1.61 13.75 -7.57
C VAL A 123 0.43 14.20 -8.43
N CYS A 124 0.26 13.62 -9.64
CA CYS A 124 -0.86 13.93 -10.52
C CYS A 124 -2.22 13.61 -9.88
N SER A 125 -2.33 12.45 -9.20
CA SER A 125 -3.58 12.08 -8.53
C SER A 125 -3.93 13.01 -7.36
N ALA A 126 -2.94 13.59 -6.70
CA ALA A 126 -3.15 14.55 -5.62
C ALA A 126 -3.64 15.91 -6.12
N SER A 127 -3.17 16.32 -7.29
CA SER A 127 -3.59 17.58 -7.93
C SER A 127 -4.95 17.45 -8.64
N ALA A 128 -5.46 16.24 -8.81
CA ALA A 128 -6.73 16.00 -9.46
C ALA A 128 -7.92 16.45 -8.59
N PRO A 129 -8.95 17.09 -9.17
CA PRO A 129 -10.16 17.45 -8.46
C PRO A 129 -10.87 16.21 -7.87
N ASN A 130 -11.65 16.40 -6.80
CA ASN A 130 -12.22 15.30 -6.01
C ASN A 130 -13.07 14.32 -6.85
N TRP A 131 -13.81 14.81 -7.83
CA TRP A 131 -14.63 13.97 -8.72
C TRP A 131 -13.77 13.03 -9.59
N LEU A 132 -12.67 13.54 -10.14
CA LEU A 132 -11.74 12.76 -10.96
C LEU A 132 -11.00 11.72 -10.10
N ARG A 133 -10.64 12.09 -8.88
CA ARG A 133 -10.00 11.19 -7.91
C ARG A 133 -10.91 10.03 -7.53
N GLN A 134 -12.20 10.31 -7.27
CA GLN A 134 -13.20 9.27 -7.00
C GLN A 134 -13.42 8.36 -8.21
N PHE A 135 -13.48 8.92 -9.42
CA PHE A 135 -13.60 8.15 -10.66
C PHE A 135 -12.40 7.24 -10.89
N MET A 136 -11.18 7.77 -10.76
CA MET A 136 -9.94 6.98 -10.87
C MET A 136 -9.90 5.85 -9.83
N PHE A 137 -10.32 6.14 -8.59
CA PHE A 137 -10.34 5.13 -7.53
C PHE A 137 -11.36 4.02 -7.83
N LYS A 138 -12.55 4.37 -8.30
CA LYS A 138 -13.60 3.40 -8.63
C LYS A 138 -13.29 2.55 -9.85
N LYS A 139 -12.73 3.13 -10.92
CA LYS A 139 -12.50 2.42 -12.20
C LYS A 139 -11.11 1.84 -12.39
N VAL A 140 -10.06 2.53 -11.93
CA VAL A 140 -8.66 2.16 -12.23
C VAL A 140 -7.98 1.44 -11.08
N LEU A 141 -8.29 1.82 -9.85
CA LEU A 141 -7.61 1.28 -8.67
C LEU A 141 -8.34 0.09 -8.03
N ARG A 142 -9.54 -0.24 -8.50
CA ARG A 142 -10.35 -1.37 -8.02
C ARG A 142 -10.34 -2.60 -8.93
N LYS A 143 -9.56 -2.56 -10.04
CA LYS A 143 -9.27 -3.76 -10.85
C LYS A 143 -8.12 -4.54 -10.26
#